data_7351dee33597bc7214ebd6d747346c4d
#
_entry.id   7351dee33597bc7214ebd6d747346c4d
#
_cell.length_a   1.000
_cell.length_b   1.000
_cell.length_c   1.000
_cell.angle_alpha   90.00
_cell.angle_beta   90.00
_cell.angle_gamma   90.00
#
_symmetry.space_group_name_H-M   'P 1'
#
loop_
_entity.id
_entity.type
_entity.pdbx_description
1 polymer ?
#
loop_
_entity_poly.entity_id
_entity_poly.type
_entity_poly.pdbx_seq_one_letter_code
_entity_poly.pdbx_strand_id
1 'polypeptide(L)'
;EQISLASKEASGTGNMKFMLNGALTLGTMDGANVEIAELVGEDNIYIFGEDSETVIDLYAKSAYKSSEYYAREAIKPLVDFIVSDEVLAVGKAERLERLYNELISKDWFMTLLDLEDYIQVKERMLADYEDRDAWMDKVIVNIAKAGFFSSDRTIAQYEEEVWHLNS
;
A
#
# COMPACT_ATOMS: atom_id res chain seq x y z
N GLU A 1 -1.25 -0.15 7.46
CA GLU A 1 -0.49 0.13 6.23
C GLU A 1 -0.30 -1.16 5.45
N GLN A 2 -0.63 -1.14 4.18
CA GLN A 2 -0.35 -2.24 3.24
C GLN A 2 0.42 -1.66 2.07
N ILE A 3 1.73 -1.89 2.07
CA ILE A 3 2.68 -1.30 1.12
C ILE A 3 3.17 -2.41 0.19
N SER A 4 2.66 -2.41 -1.03
CA SER A 4 3.14 -3.23 -2.13
C SER A 4 3.31 -2.35 -3.37
N LEU A 5 4.17 -2.76 -4.26
CA LEU A 5 4.18 -2.14 -5.59
C LEU A 5 2.94 -2.62 -6.34
N ALA A 6 2.18 -1.71 -6.93
CA ALA A 6 0.99 -2.07 -7.71
C ALA A 6 1.29 -3.17 -8.73
N SER A 7 0.38 -4.12 -8.89
CA SER A 7 0.53 -5.36 -9.67
C SER A 7 1.33 -6.51 -9.01
N LYS A 8 1.76 -6.38 -7.76
CA LYS A 8 2.57 -7.42 -7.08
C LYS A 8 1.85 -8.18 -5.99
N GLU A 9 0.82 -7.60 -5.37
CA GLU A 9 -0.01 -8.29 -4.38
C GLU A 9 -1.23 -8.94 -5.03
N ALA A 10 -1.41 -10.24 -4.82
CA ALA A 10 -2.51 -10.97 -5.44
C ALA A 10 -3.86 -10.76 -4.73
N SER A 11 -3.86 -10.62 -3.40
CA SER A 11 -5.07 -10.52 -2.61
C SER A 11 -4.90 -9.64 -1.36
N GLY A 12 -4.16 -10.07 -0.32
CA GLY A 12 -3.97 -9.27 0.89
C GLY A 12 -5.08 -9.46 1.93
N THR A 13 -5.29 -10.69 2.39
CA THR A 13 -6.33 -10.99 3.40
C THR A 13 -6.17 -10.24 4.73
N GLY A 14 -4.98 -9.73 5.03
CA GLY A 14 -4.71 -8.91 6.21
C GLY A 14 -5.57 -7.65 6.23
N ASN A 15 -5.68 -6.95 5.12
CA ASN A 15 -6.44 -5.70 5.00
C ASN A 15 -7.93 -5.91 5.25
N MET A 16 -8.49 -6.99 4.72
CA MET A 16 -9.90 -7.36 4.95
C MET A 16 -10.19 -7.55 6.43
N LYS A 17 -9.28 -8.21 7.16
CA LYS A 17 -9.40 -8.44 8.61
C LYS A 17 -9.23 -7.14 9.40
N PHE A 18 -8.29 -6.30 9.02
CA PHE A 18 -8.10 -4.98 9.65
C PHE A 18 -9.30 -4.08 9.41
N MET A 19 -9.84 -4.05 8.19
CA MET A 19 -11.07 -3.31 7.84
C MET A 19 -12.25 -3.72 8.73
N LEU A 20 -12.46 -5.04 8.90
CA LEU A 20 -13.52 -5.58 9.77
C LEU A 20 -13.35 -5.12 11.23
N ASN A 21 -12.12 -4.88 11.68
CA ASN A 21 -11.79 -4.40 13.01
C ASN A 21 -11.65 -2.87 13.11
N GLY A 22 -12.10 -2.14 12.09
CA GLY A 22 -12.18 -0.68 12.10
C GLY A 22 -10.87 0.03 11.76
N ALA A 23 -9.87 -0.67 11.25
CA ALA A 23 -8.67 -0.01 10.77
C ALA A 23 -8.89 0.54 9.35
N LEU A 24 -8.62 1.83 9.17
CA LEU A 24 -8.57 2.43 7.83
C LEU A 24 -7.28 2.00 7.14
N THR A 25 -7.36 1.72 5.84
CA THR A 25 -6.22 1.31 5.04
C THR A 25 -5.45 2.53 4.53
N LEU A 26 -4.13 2.53 4.73
CA LEU A 26 -3.16 3.30 3.95
C LEU A 26 -2.41 2.29 3.07
N GLY A 27 -2.54 2.40 1.76
CA GLY A 27 -1.97 1.40 0.85
C GLY A 27 -1.96 1.84 -0.61
N THR A 28 -1.41 0.98 -1.45
CA THR A 28 -1.41 1.14 -2.91
C THR A 28 -2.67 0.54 -3.52
N MET A 29 -3.01 0.91 -4.76
CA MET A 29 -4.11 0.29 -5.53
C MET A 29 -3.69 -1.08 -6.05
N ASP A 30 -3.60 -2.04 -5.11
CA ASP A 30 -3.11 -3.38 -5.36
C ASP A 30 -3.82 -4.40 -4.44
N GLY A 31 -3.98 -5.63 -4.91
CA GLY A 31 -4.67 -6.68 -4.17
C GLY A 31 -6.05 -6.26 -3.68
N ALA A 32 -6.38 -6.62 -2.44
CA ALA A 32 -7.68 -6.31 -1.84
C ALA A 32 -7.97 -4.82 -1.66
N ASN A 33 -6.97 -3.94 -1.77
CA ASN A 33 -7.20 -2.50 -1.66
C ASN A 33 -8.07 -1.97 -2.80
N VAL A 34 -8.04 -2.63 -3.97
CA VAL A 34 -8.88 -2.27 -5.13
C VAL A 34 -10.35 -2.43 -4.75
N GLU A 35 -10.74 -3.62 -4.27
CA GLU A 35 -12.13 -3.88 -3.86
C GLU A 35 -12.52 -3.05 -2.62
N ILE A 36 -11.61 -2.84 -1.68
CA ILE A 36 -11.88 -1.99 -0.51
C ILE A 36 -12.18 -0.56 -0.98
N ALA A 37 -11.37 0.01 -1.86
CA ALA A 37 -11.58 1.36 -2.37
C ALA A 37 -12.92 1.50 -3.11
N GLU A 38 -13.27 0.53 -3.94
CA GLU A 38 -14.58 0.48 -4.63
C GLU A 38 -15.76 0.42 -3.66
N LEU A 39 -15.62 -0.34 -2.57
CA LEU A 39 -16.68 -0.53 -1.59
C LEU A 39 -16.90 0.68 -0.70
N VAL A 40 -15.84 1.32 -0.24
CA VAL A 40 -15.89 2.39 0.76
C VAL A 40 -15.88 3.79 0.16
N GLY A 41 -15.36 3.92 -1.07
CA GLY A 41 -15.12 5.21 -1.72
C GLY A 41 -13.82 5.88 -1.27
N GLU A 42 -13.32 6.77 -2.12
CA GLU A 42 -12.00 7.43 -1.95
C GLU A 42 -11.86 8.23 -0.64
N ASP A 43 -12.97 8.73 -0.11
CA ASP A 43 -12.97 9.50 1.14
C ASP A 43 -12.70 8.63 2.39
N ASN A 44 -12.82 7.30 2.28
CA ASN A 44 -12.77 6.38 3.40
C ASN A 44 -11.58 5.42 3.36
N ILE A 45 -10.60 5.70 2.51
CA ILE A 45 -9.34 4.95 2.35
C ILE A 45 -8.23 5.94 1.98
N TYR A 46 -6.99 5.59 2.26
CA TYR A 46 -5.83 6.40 1.91
C TYR A 46 -4.98 5.63 0.89
N ILE A 47 -5.04 6.06 -0.36
CA ILE A 47 -4.31 5.44 -1.47
C ILE A 47 -3.13 6.32 -1.86
N PHE A 48 -1.99 5.69 -2.10
CA PHE A 48 -0.78 6.32 -2.60
C PHE A 48 -0.12 5.45 -3.68
N GLY A 49 0.82 6.05 -4.40
CA GLY A 49 1.66 5.40 -5.40
C GLY A 49 1.02 5.26 -6.76
N GLU A 50 1.80 4.74 -7.69
CA GLU A 50 1.40 4.55 -9.08
C GLU A 50 0.41 3.39 -9.25
N ASP A 51 -0.36 3.44 -10.31
CA ASP A 51 -1.27 2.35 -10.67
C ASP A 51 -0.56 1.15 -11.34
N SER A 52 -1.28 0.04 -11.46
CA SER A 52 -0.74 -1.18 -12.02
C SER A 52 -0.34 -1.05 -13.49
N GLU A 53 -1.04 -0.24 -14.28
CA GLU A 53 -0.74 -0.02 -15.70
C GLU A 53 0.59 0.71 -15.86
N THR A 54 0.78 1.80 -15.11
CA THR A 54 2.03 2.55 -15.07
C THR A 54 3.20 1.69 -14.64
N VAL A 55 3.05 0.91 -13.58
CA VAL A 55 4.12 0.03 -13.09
C VAL A 55 4.50 -1.05 -14.10
N ILE A 56 3.51 -1.69 -14.73
CA ILE A 56 3.74 -2.70 -15.77
C ILE A 56 4.47 -2.07 -16.97
N ASP A 57 4.08 -0.87 -17.39
CA ASP A 57 4.71 -0.14 -18.49
C ASP A 57 6.17 0.22 -18.18
N LEU A 58 6.45 0.70 -16.96
CA LEU A 58 7.81 0.99 -16.50
C LEU A 58 8.71 -0.26 -16.55
N TYR A 59 8.22 -1.43 -16.13
CA TYR A 59 8.95 -2.69 -16.25
C TYR A 59 9.17 -3.10 -17.71
N ALA A 60 8.11 -3.06 -18.52
CA ALA A 60 8.18 -3.50 -19.92
C ALA A 60 9.17 -2.67 -20.74
N LYS A 61 9.24 -1.37 -20.47
CA LYS A 61 10.14 -0.44 -21.15
C LYS A 61 11.52 -0.31 -20.47
N SER A 62 11.72 -0.95 -19.31
CA SER A 62 12.92 -0.74 -18.47
C SER A 62 13.19 0.76 -18.21
N ALA A 63 12.12 1.51 -18.02
CA ALA A 63 12.19 2.97 -17.95
C ALA A 63 12.47 3.50 -16.54
N TYR A 64 12.23 2.70 -15.49
CA TYR A 64 12.52 3.08 -14.12
C TYR A 64 14.02 3.08 -13.84
N LYS A 65 14.51 4.17 -13.24
CA LYS A 65 15.91 4.32 -12.82
C LYS A 65 15.94 4.85 -11.39
N SER A 66 16.20 3.98 -10.43
CA SER A 66 16.24 4.31 -9.00
C SER A 66 17.16 5.50 -8.67
N SER A 67 18.29 5.62 -9.37
CA SER A 67 19.25 6.71 -9.18
C SER A 67 18.66 8.11 -9.47
N GLU A 68 17.70 8.21 -10.38
CA GLU A 68 17.03 9.48 -10.71
C GLU A 68 16.07 9.89 -9.57
N TYR A 69 15.37 8.92 -8.98
CA TYR A 69 14.52 9.14 -7.80
C TYR A 69 15.35 9.42 -6.55
N TYR A 70 16.41 8.64 -6.31
CA TYR A 70 17.33 8.88 -5.20
C TYR A 70 17.93 10.29 -5.22
N ALA A 71 18.20 10.86 -6.41
CA ALA A 71 18.77 12.19 -6.55
C ALA A 71 17.80 13.33 -6.13
N ARG A 72 16.52 13.04 -5.91
CA ARG A 72 15.54 14.05 -5.48
C ARG A 72 15.84 14.54 -4.06
N GLU A 73 15.67 15.84 -3.85
CA GLU A 73 15.98 16.49 -2.56
C GLU A 73 15.17 15.91 -1.39
N ALA A 74 13.92 15.54 -1.64
CA ALA A 74 13.06 14.95 -0.62
C ALA A 74 13.42 13.49 -0.29
N ILE A 75 13.95 12.72 -1.24
CA ILE A 75 14.22 11.28 -1.08
C ILE A 75 15.62 11.02 -0.54
N LYS A 76 16.61 11.74 -1.07
CA LYS A 76 18.03 11.48 -0.78
C LYS A 76 18.34 11.40 0.72
N PRO A 77 17.96 12.36 1.58
CA PRO A 77 18.29 12.31 3.00
C PRO A 77 17.62 11.14 3.72
N LEU A 78 16.45 10.68 3.27
CA LEU A 78 15.75 9.53 3.84
C LEU A 78 16.47 8.23 3.54
N VAL A 79 16.96 8.07 2.33
CA VAL A 79 17.75 6.89 1.92
C VAL A 79 19.13 6.91 2.57
N ASP A 80 19.79 8.06 2.61
CA ASP A 80 21.11 8.22 3.26
C ASP A 80 21.04 7.92 4.76
N PHE A 81 19.89 8.16 5.41
CA PHE A 81 19.69 7.84 6.81
C PHE A 81 19.90 6.35 7.13
N ILE A 82 19.64 5.44 6.16
CA ILE A 82 19.86 3.99 6.33
C ILE A 82 21.31 3.67 6.73
N VAL A 83 22.25 4.46 6.24
CA VAL A 83 23.70 4.29 6.51
C VAL A 83 24.27 5.41 7.39
N SER A 84 23.42 6.11 8.13
CA SER A 84 23.84 7.09 9.12
C SER A 84 24.50 6.42 10.33
N ASP A 85 25.31 7.16 11.07
CA ASP A 85 25.97 6.65 12.28
C ASP A 85 24.98 6.12 13.32
N GLU A 86 23.80 6.76 13.44
CA GLU A 86 22.73 6.36 14.34
C GLU A 86 22.16 4.99 14.00
N VAL A 87 21.89 4.73 12.72
CA VAL A 87 21.33 3.45 12.26
C VAL A 87 22.40 2.36 12.26
N LEU A 88 23.62 2.68 11.86
CA LEU A 88 24.75 1.73 11.89
C LEU A 88 25.13 1.31 13.32
N ALA A 89 24.89 2.16 14.31
CA ALA A 89 25.15 1.82 15.73
C ALA A 89 24.21 0.72 16.27
N VAL A 90 23.00 0.56 15.71
CA VAL A 90 22.00 -0.42 16.17
C VAL A 90 21.77 -1.56 15.19
N GLY A 91 22.17 -1.41 13.96
CA GLY A 91 22.02 -2.39 12.88
C GLY A 91 23.30 -3.12 12.53
N LYS A 92 23.19 -4.11 11.64
CA LYS A 92 24.37 -4.77 11.04
C LYS A 92 24.82 -3.97 9.82
N ALA A 93 25.96 -3.28 9.92
CA ALA A 93 26.49 -2.39 8.88
C ALA A 93 26.46 -3.03 7.48
N GLU A 94 26.98 -4.25 7.33
CA GLU A 94 26.99 -4.97 6.04
C GLU A 94 25.58 -5.10 5.40
N ARG A 95 24.55 -5.34 6.21
CA ARG A 95 23.17 -5.48 5.72
C ARG A 95 22.54 -4.14 5.35
N LEU A 96 22.81 -3.11 6.14
CA LEU A 96 22.33 -1.77 5.90
C LEU A 96 22.96 -1.16 4.65
N GLU A 97 24.26 -1.31 4.49
CA GLU A 97 25.00 -0.90 3.28
C GLU A 97 24.50 -1.65 2.04
N ARG A 98 24.23 -2.95 2.17
CA ARG A 98 23.63 -3.72 1.07
C ARG A 98 22.24 -3.20 0.70
N LEU A 99 21.37 -2.95 1.67
CA LEU A 99 20.04 -2.39 1.43
C LEU A 99 20.13 -1.02 0.74
N TYR A 100 20.98 -0.13 1.26
CA TYR A 100 21.25 1.17 0.68
C TYR A 100 21.68 1.05 -0.79
N ASN A 101 22.69 0.22 -1.07
CA ASN A 101 23.21 0.02 -2.42
C ASN A 101 22.16 -0.58 -3.38
N GLU A 102 21.31 -1.51 -2.91
CA GLU A 102 20.22 -2.07 -3.71
C GLU A 102 19.19 -1.00 -4.04
N LEU A 103 18.81 -0.16 -3.09
CA LEU A 103 17.85 0.93 -3.32
C LEU A 103 18.34 1.94 -4.35
N ILE A 104 19.60 2.41 -4.23
CA ILE A 104 20.11 3.45 -5.13
C ILE A 104 20.50 2.95 -6.53
N SER A 105 20.70 1.63 -6.70
CA SER A 105 21.16 1.07 -7.97
C SER A 105 20.12 0.28 -8.75
N LYS A 106 19.19 -0.38 -8.06
CA LYS A 106 18.24 -1.30 -8.70
C LYS A 106 16.79 -1.04 -8.30
N ASP A 107 16.56 -0.96 -6.98
CA ASP A 107 15.22 -0.79 -6.40
C ASP A 107 14.15 -1.62 -7.13
N TRP A 108 14.28 -2.94 -7.03
CA TRP A 108 13.45 -3.91 -7.77
C TRP A 108 11.94 -3.73 -7.59
N PHE A 109 11.52 -3.15 -6.47
CA PHE A 109 10.12 -2.90 -6.14
C PHE A 109 9.73 -1.44 -6.35
N MET A 110 10.56 -0.65 -7.05
CA MET A 110 10.30 0.77 -7.33
C MET A 110 9.87 1.54 -6.06
N THR A 111 10.50 1.21 -4.92
CA THR A 111 10.15 1.80 -3.61
C THR A 111 10.28 3.31 -3.61
N LEU A 112 11.33 3.83 -4.30
CA LEU A 112 11.57 5.27 -4.37
C LEU A 112 10.59 5.99 -5.31
N LEU A 113 9.90 5.27 -6.20
CA LEU A 113 8.86 5.81 -7.06
C LEU A 113 7.69 6.34 -6.23
N ASP A 114 7.20 5.53 -5.30
CA ASP A 114 6.00 5.80 -4.53
C ASP A 114 6.28 6.54 -3.21
N LEU A 115 7.57 6.70 -2.81
CA LEU A 115 7.94 7.17 -1.47
C LEU A 115 7.44 8.58 -1.15
N GLU A 116 7.55 9.52 -2.09
CA GLU A 116 7.09 10.91 -1.87
C GLU A 116 5.57 10.96 -1.69
N ASP A 117 4.83 10.24 -2.52
CA ASP A 117 3.36 10.17 -2.43
C ASP A 117 2.91 9.47 -1.15
N TYR A 118 3.58 8.36 -0.78
CA TYR A 118 3.36 7.70 0.51
C TYR A 118 3.47 8.68 1.68
N ILE A 119 4.52 9.51 1.71
CA ILE A 119 4.73 10.48 2.79
C ILE A 119 3.59 11.49 2.83
N GLN A 120 3.23 12.07 1.68
CA GLN A 120 2.17 13.06 1.60
C GLN A 120 0.82 12.51 2.04
N VAL A 121 0.46 11.31 1.57
CA VAL A 121 -0.80 10.66 1.93
C VAL A 121 -0.82 10.27 3.40
N LYS A 122 0.31 9.79 3.94
CA LYS A 122 0.45 9.48 5.36
C LYS A 122 0.32 10.72 6.25
N GLU A 123 0.92 11.83 5.87
CA GLU A 123 0.77 13.10 6.61
C GLU A 123 -0.70 13.56 6.61
N ARG A 124 -1.39 13.48 5.48
CA ARG A 124 -2.83 13.74 5.39
C ARG A 124 -3.62 12.82 6.30
N MET A 125 -3.35 11.52 6.27
CA MET A 125 -4.02 10.53 7.13
C MET A 125 -3.81 10.85 8.61
N LEU A 126 -2.60 11.25 9.01
CA LEU A 126 -2.31 11.62 10.40
C LEU A 126 -3.01 12.92 10.81
N ALA A 127 -3.11 13.89 9.89
CA ALA A 127 -3.87 15.12 10.13
C ALA A 127 -5.38 14.84 10.27
N ASP A 128 -5.95 14.01 9.40
CA ASP A 128 -7.36 13.60 9.47
C ASP A 128 -7.68 12.85 10.78
N TYR A 129 -6.70 12.12 11.33
CA TYR A 129 -6.86 11.39 12.59
C TYR A 129 -7.09 12.31 13.81
N GLU A 130 -6.69 13.58 13.74
CA GLU A 130 -6.93 14.56 14.82
C GLU A 130 -8.41 14.94 14.93
N ASP A 131 -9.18 14.91 13.83
CA ASP A 131 -10.64 15.00 13.85
C ASP A 131 -11.25 13.63 14.10
N ARG A 132 -11.44 13.32 15.40
CA ARG A 132 -11.89 12.00 15.85
C ARG A 132 -13.29 11.64 15.40
N ASP A 133 -14.18 12.60 15.26
CA ASP A 133 -15.55 12.36 14.84
C ASP A 133 -15.57 12.02 13.34
N ALA A 134 -14.92 12.81 12.50
CA ALA A 134 -14.78 12.52 11.08
C ALA A 134 -14.02 11.20 10.83
N TRP A 135 -13.01 10.89 11.66
CA TRP A 135 -12.30 9.61 11.59
C TRP A 135 -13.23 8.43 11.88
N MET A 136 -14.07 8.54 12.93
CA MET A 136 -15.01 7.49 13.30
C MET A 136 -16.08 7.26 12.24
N ASP A 137 -16.52 8.30 11.54
CA ASP A 137 -17.44 8.16 10.39
C ASP A 137 -16.82 7.28 9.29
N LYS A 138 -15.55 7.51 8.95
CA LYS A 138 -14.81 6.67 7.99
C LYS A 138 -14.70 5.22 8.50
N VAL A 139 -14.40 5.02 9.79
CA VAL A 139 -14.31 3.69 10.44
C VAL A 139 -15.62 2.94 10.31
N ILE A 140 -16.76 3.59 10.59
CA ILE A 140 -18.08 2.99 10.52
C ILE A 140 -18.40 2.55 9.08
N VAL A 141 -18.08 3.37 8.07
CA VAL A 141 -18.24 3.00 6.66
C VAL A 141 -17.44 1.75 6.33
N ASN A 142 -16.18 1.68 6.74
CA ASN A 142 -15.31 0.54 6.51
C ASN A 142 -15.86 -0.74 7.14
N ILE A 143 -16.24 -0.72 8.42
CA ILE A 143 -16.81 -1.87 9.12
C ILE A 143 -18.10 -2.33 8.44
N ALA A 144 -19.00 -1.41 8.10
CA ALA A 144 -20.28 -1.70 7.46
C ALA A 144 -20.10 -2.39 6.09
N LYS A 145 -19.05 -2.06 5.35
CA LYS A 145 -18.74 -2.65 4.04
C LYS A 145 -17.92 -3.93 4.13
N ALA A 146 -17.28 -4.22 5.25
CA ALA A 146 -16.38 -5.36 5.40
C ALA A 146 -17.07 -6.73 5.26
N GLY A 147 -18.40 -6.79 5.44
CA GLY A 147 -19.18 -8.01 5.20
C GLY A 147 -19.07 -8.57 3.77
N PHE A 148 -18.69 -7.73 2.81
CA PHE A 148 -18.38 -8.16 1.44
C PHE A 148 -17.31 -9.26 1.40
N PHE A 149 -16.34 -9.24 2.30
CA PHE A 149 -15.24 -10.22 2.38
C PHE A 149 -15.58 -11.44 3.23
N SER A 150 -16.85 -11.66 3.58
CA SER A 150 -17.26 -12.86 4.31
C SER A 150 -17.19 -14.11 3.43
N SER A 151 -16.81 -15.23 4.01
CA SER A 151 -16.83 -16.52 3.33
C SER A 151 -18.24 -16.94 2.90
N ASP A 152 -19.26 -16.61 3.70
CA ASP A 152 -20.65 -16.93 3.39
C ASP A 152 -21.12 -16.26 2.10
N ARG A 153 -20.81 -14.96 1.93
CA ARG A 153 -21.08 -14.27 0.66
C ARG A 153 -20.32 -14.92 -0.50
N THR A 154 -19.05 -15.22 -0.31
CA THR A 154 -18.22 -15.81 -1.37
C THR A 154 -18.78 -17.15 -1.81
N ILE A 155 -19.17 -18.02 -0.85
CA ILE A 155 -19.77 -19.33 -1.17
C ILE A 155 -21.13 -19.15 -1.85
N ALA A 156 -21.97 -18.20 -1.40
CA ALA A 156 -23.24 -17.92 -2.05
C ALA A 156 -23.07 -17.46 -3.51
N GLN A 157 -22.08 -16.61 -3.77
CA GLN A 157 -21.75 -16.18 -5.13
C GLN A 157 -21.23 -17.33 -6.01
N TYR A 158 -20.40 -18.22 -5.47
CA TYR A 158 -19.99 -19.43 -6.19
C TYR A 158 -21.15 -20.34 -6.51
N GLU A 159 -22.12 -20.49 -5.57
CA GLU A 159 -23.33 -21.28 -5.81
C GLU A 159 -24.15 -20.68 -6.95
N GLU A 160 -24.36 -19.36 -6.93
CA GLU A 160 -25.18 -18.65 -7.92
C GLU A 160 -24.52 -18.61 -9.30
N GLU A 161 -23.23 -18.32 -9.38
CA GLU A 161 -22.55 -18.04 -10.65
C GLU A 161 -21.84 -19.26 -11.26
N VAL A 162 -21.46 -20.25 -10.46
CA VAL A 162 -20.58 -21.35 -10.91
C VAL A 162 -21.18 -22.72 -10.71
N TRP A 163 -21.63 -23.03 -9.48
CA TRP A 163 -21.99 -24.42 -9.13
C TRP A 163 -23.43 -24.77 -9.45
N HIS A 164 -24.36 -23.87 -9.22
CA HIS A 164 -25.81 -24.05 -9.47
C HIS A 164 -26.38 -25.34 -8.82
N LEU A 165 -25.92 -25.70 -7.60
CA LEU A 165 -26.28 -26.96 -6.94
C LEU A 165 -27.72 -26.98 -6.41
N ASN A 166 -28.30 -25.79 -6.15
CA ASN A 166 -29.65 -25.63 -5.60
C ASN A 166 -30.68 -25.12 -6.62
N SER A 167 -30.37 -25.19 -7.92
CA SER A 167 -31.27 -24.78 -9.02
C SER A 167 -32.14 -25.92 -9.53
#